data_9dfd7e439ea4d31734d87ec49918c177
#
_entry.id   9dfd7e439ea4d31734d87ec49918c177
#
_cell.length_a   1.000
_cell.length_b   1.000
_cell.length_c   1.000
_cell.angle_alpha   90.00
_cell.angle_beta   90.00
_cell.angle_gamma   90.00
#
_symmetry.space_group_name_H-M   'P 1'
#
loop_
_entity.id
_entity.type
_entity.pdbx_description
1 polymer ?
#
loop_
_entity_poly.entity_id
_entity_poly.type
_entity_poly.pdbx_seq_one_letter_code
_entity_poly.pdbx_strand_id
1 'polypeptide(L)'
;NRYVEDEIWPFLYSKIVDGKSGDIVYEHLAVNKRLLPNQNIDGSTWMRIWSMSKLVTISLAMDLMEEGLFYLDDPVHKYIPEFSNLMVAVNSNGESISRSRKVDLDCPHDVVNMDSIMTIQHLFNHTAGFYYALTPSKCLNEQIDSSKLLQAENGNQLIDLLSNLPLIQHPGEAYFYGLNTSVLGLLLERVTGTSLRQIFIDRIGKPAKLKELAYTKPKGIELLPTFTGR
;
A
#
# COMPACT_ATOMS: atom_id res chain seq x y z
N ASN A 1 17.70 -24.20 -1.11
CA ASN A 1 16.63 -24.77 -0.23
C ASN A 1 16.94 -24.59 1.27
N ARG A 2 18.17 -24.19 1.65
CA ARG A 2 18.61 -24.09 3.05
C ARG A 2 17.63 -23.37 3.98
N TYR A 3 17.09 -22.22 3.57
CA TYR A 3 16.11 -21.47 4.38
C TYR A 3 14.80 -22.23 4.63
N VAL A 4 14.41 -23.13 3.71
CA VAL A 4 13.23 -23.99 3.86
C VAL A 4 13.56 -25.20 4.74
N GLU A 5 14.73 -25.80 4.57
CA GLU A 5 15.24 -26.93 5.37
C GLU A 5 15.47 -26.51 6.83
N ASP A 6 16.04 -25.31 7.05
CA ASP A 6 16.30 -24.72 8.38
C ASP A 6 15.01 -24.12 9.03
N GLU A 7 13.83 -24.34 8.47
CA GLU A 7 12.51 -23.88 8.96
C GLU A 7 12.38 -22.33 9.09
N ILE A 8 13.24 -21.58 8.39
CA ILE A 8 13.18 -20.12 8.37
C ILE A 8 12.03 -19.64 7.48
N TRP A 9 11.84 -20.30 6.33
CA TRP A 9 10.73 -20.05 5.42
C TRP A 9 9.88 -21.30 5.24
N PRO A 10 8.53 -21.17 5.22
CA PRO A 10 7.64 -22.31 5.03
C PRO A 10 7.71 -22.89 3.61
N PHE A 11 8.03 -22.06 2.63
CA PHE A 11 8.26 -22.48 1.24
C PHE A 11 9.08 -21.42 0.49
N LEU A 12 9.62 -21.82 -0.64
CA LEU A 12 10.26 -20.97 -1.64
C LEU A 12 9.77 -21.41 -3.03
N TYR A 13 9.20 -20.48 -3.79
CA TYR A 13 8.87 -20.67 -5.20
C TYR A 13 9.60 -19.63 -6.03
N SER A 14 10.28 -20.09 -7.07
CA SER A 14 10.98 -19.24 -8.04
C SER A 14 10.63 -19.68 -9.46
N LYS A 15 10.31 -18.71 -10.32
CA LYS A 15 10.03 -18.93 -11.72
C LYS A 15 10.66 -17.82 -12.56
N ILE A 16 11.41 -18.20 -13.58
CA ILE A 16 11.99 -17.31 -14.58
C ILE A 16 11.37 -17.66 -15.92
N VAL A 17 10.84 -16.66 -16.59
CA VAL A 17 10.17 -16.80 -17.87
C VAL A 17 10.88 -15.90 -18.89
N ASP A 18 11.15 -16.40 -20.09
CA ASP A 18 11.62 -15.58 -21.19
C ASP A 18 10.55 -14.57 -21.59
N GLY A 19 10.89 -13.28 -21.59
CA GLY A 19 9.92 -12.20 -21.84
C GLY A 19 9.43 -12.12 -23.29
N LYS A 20 10.10 -12.79 -24.24
CA LYS A 20 9.73 -12.81 -25.67
C LYS A 20 8.92 -14.04 -26.03
N SER A 21 9.42 -15.24 -25.67
CA SER A 21 8.78 -16.50 -26.03
C SER A 21 7.69 -16.92 -25.04
N GLY A 22 7.75 -16.46 -23.77
CA GLY A 22 6.90 -16.93 -22.69
C GLY A 22 7.35 -18.29 -22.12
N ASP A 23 8.49 -18.85 -22.57
CA ASP A 23 8.99 -20.14 -22.12
C ASP A 23 9.52 -20.06 -20.68
N ILE A 24 9.28 -21.12 -19.91
CA ILE A 24 9.83 -21.26 -18.57
C ILE A 24 11.31 -21.63 -18.69
N VAL A 25 12.20 -20.71 -18.33
CA VAL A 25 13.65 -20.93 -18.32
C VAL A 25 14.10 -21.67 -17.06
N TYR A 26 13.41 -21.36 -15.95
CA TYR A 26 13.69 -21.97 -14.66
C TYR A 26 12.44 -21.97 -13.79
N GLU A 27 12.21 -23.07 -13.10
CA GLU A 27 11.14 -23.18 -12.11
C GLU A 27 11.63 -24.07 -10.96
N HIS A 28 11.43 -23.61 -9.75
CA HIS A 28 11.81 -24.35 -8.55
C HIS A 28 10.82 -24.09 -7.41
N LEU A 29 10.44 -25.16 -6.73
CA LEU A 29 9.60 -25.14 -5.55
C LEU A 29 10.26 -25.98 -4.45
N ALA A 30 10.43 -25.38 -3.26
CA ALA A 30 10.75 -26.07 -2.03
C ALA A 30 9.67 -25.78 -0.99
N VAL A 31 9.19 -26.81 -0.30
CA VAL A 31 8.12 -26.72 0.71
C VAL A 31 8.53 -27.46 1.96
N ASN A 32 8.43 -26.80 3.12
CA ASN A 32 8.62 -27.45 4.40
C ASN A 32 7.31 -28.10 4.84
N LYS A 33 7.23 -29.42 4.74
CA LYS A 33 6.04 -30.22 5.09
C LYS A 33 5.73 -30.23 6.60
N ARG A 34 6.69 -29.85 7.46
CA ARG A 34 6.45 -29.72 8.91
C ARG A 34 5.67 -28.44 9.22
N LEU A 35 6.00 -27.33 8.52
CA LEU A 35 5.32 -26.04 8.68
C LEU A 35 4.02 -25.97 7.90
N LEU A 36 3.91 -26.72 6.80
CA LEU A 36 2.76 -26.75 5.88
C LEU A 36 2.31 -28.19 5.60
N PRO A 37 1.88 -28.98 6.62
CA PRO A 37 1.62 -30.41 6.47
C PRO A 37 0.46 -30.71 5.51
N ASN A 38 -0.55 -29.84 5.45
CA ASN A 38 -1.79 -30.05 4.66
C ASN A 38 -1.90 -29.14 3.44
N GLN A 39 -0.84 -28.39 3.11
CA GLN A 39 -0.85 -27.47 1.96
C GLN A 39 -0.20 -28.14 0.75
N ASN A 40 -0.93 -28.16 -0.37
CA ASN A 40 -0.37 -28.47 -1.67
C ASN A 40 -0.03 -27.13 -2.35
N ILE A 41 1.26 -26.79 -2.41
CA ILE A 41 1.75 -25.53 -3.00
C ILE A 41 2.30 -25.85 -4.38
N ASP A 42 1.88 -25.05 -5.36
CA ASP A 42 2.38 -25.09 -6.74
C ASP A 42 2.32 -23.67 -7.35
N GLY A 43 2.61 -23.56 -8.63
CA GLY A 43 2.59 -22.29 -9.35
C GLY A 43 1.20 -21.64 -9.47
N SER A 44 0.12 -22.35 -9.12
CA SER A 44 -1.27 -21.85 -9.12
C SER A 44 -1.77 -21.44 -7.74
N THR A 45 -0.94 -21.60 -6.70
CA THR A 45 -1.32 -21.30 -5.32
C THR A 45 -1.52 -19.80 -5.10
N TRP A 46 -2.70 -19.42 -4.63
CA TRP A 46 -3.02 -18.04 -4.35
C TRP A 46 -2.43 -17.54 -3.04
N MET A 47 -1.78 -16.40 -3.09
CA MET A 47 -1.17 -15.75 -1.92
C MET A 47 -1.36 -14.23 -1.94
N ARG A 48 -1.19 -13.60 -0.78
CA ARG A 48 -1.14 -12.15 -0.70
C ARG A 48 0.21 -11.64 -1.20
N ILE A 49 0.18 -10.73 -2.17
CA ILE A 49 1.39 -10.09 -2.73
C ILE A 49 1.76 -8.78 -2.03
N TRP A 50 0.98 -8.39 -1.01
CA TRP A 50 1.24 -7.22 -0.16
C TRP A 50 1.59 -5.97 -0.98
N SER A 51 2.73 -5.34 -0.66
CA SER A 51 3.16 -4.08 -1.29
C SER A 51 3.49 -4.18 -2.78
N MET A 52 3.61 -5.38 -3.35
CA MET A 52 3.71 -5.52 -4.81
C MET A 52 2.41 -5.07 -5.52
N SER A 53 1.28 -5.03 -4.82
CA SER A 53 0.02 -4.44 -5.33
C SER A 53 0.16 -2.95 -5.69
N LYS A 54 1.13 -2.25 -5.09
CA LYS A 54 1.39 -0.83 -5.38
C LYS A 54 1.79 -0.61 -6.84
N LEU A 55 2.57 -1.52 -7.42
CA LEU A 55 2.94 -1.45 -8.84
C LEU A 55 1.70 -1.45 -9.74
N VAL A 56 0.72 -2.29 -9.41
CA VAL A 56 -0.54 -2.37 -10.17
C VAL A 56 -1.33 -1.07 -10.02
N THR A 57 -1.48 -0.55 -8.80
CA THR A 57 -2.19 0.71 -8.55
C THR A 57 -1.53 1.89 -9.26
N ILE A 58 -0.19 1.97 -9.21
CA ILE A 58 0.56 3.03 -9.90
C ILE A 58 0.40 2.92 -11.42
N SER A 59 0.45 1.70 -11.97
CA SER A 59 0.24 1.49 -13.43
C SER A 59 -1.16 1.93 -13.86
N LEU A 60 -2.20 1.63 -13.08
CA LEU A 60 -3.56 2.12 -13.34
C LEU A 60 -3.64 3.65 -13.26
N ALA A 61 -2.97 4.25 -12.28
CA ALA A 61 -2.94 5.71 -12.15
C ALA A 61 -2.25 6.37 -13.34
N MET A 62 -1.15 5.80 -13.83
CA MET A 62 -0.45 6.31 -15.02
C MET A 62 -1.31 6.21 -16.28
N ASP A 63 -2.01 5.10 -16.48
CA ASP A 63 -2.94 4.89 -17.60
C ASP A 63 -4.08 5.92 -17.58
N LEU A 64 -4.70 6.17 -16.43
CA LEU A 64 -5.75 7.18 -16.29
C LEU A 64 -5.23 8.62 -16.43
N MET A 65 -3.99 8.87 -16.02
CA MET A 65 -3.31 10.16 -16.22
C MET A 65 -3.02 10.42 -17.70
N GLU A 66 -2.60 9.40 -18.46
CA GLU A 66 -2.40 9.51 -19.92
C GLU A 66 -3.71 9.84 -20.65
N GLU A 67 -4.85 9.44 -20.14
CA GLU A 67 -6.18 9.84 -20.63
C GLU A 67 -6.60 11.26 -20.18
N GLY A 68 -5.79 11.95 -19.37
CA GLY A 68 -6.03 13.31 -18.92
C GLY A 68 -7.07 13.46 -17.81
N LEU A 69 -7.38 12.39 -17.05
CA LEU A 69 -8.36 12.45 -15.97
C LEU A 69 -7.84 13.26 -14.77
N PHE A 70 -6.53 13.34 -14.61
CA PHE A 70 -5.84 14.15 -13.59
C PHE A 70 -4.37 14.36 -14.00
N TYR A 71 -3.67 15.27 -13.31
CA TYR A 71 -2.26 15.55 -13.49
C TYR A 71 -1.48 15.42 -12.19
N LEU A 72 -0.15 15.23 -12.27
CA LEU A 72 0.68 15.03 -11.07
C LEU A 72 0.68 16.23 -10.12
N ASP A 73 0.55 17.44 -10.63
CA ASP A 73 0.49 18.69 -9.88
C ASP A 73 -0.91 19.07 -9.39
N ASP A 74 -1.93 18.31 -9.77
CA ASP A 74 -3.28 18.52 -9.22
C ASP A 74 -3.28 18.34 -7.70
N PRO A 75 -3.95 19.25 -6.95
CA PRO A 75 -4.18 19.07 -5.53
C PRO A 75 -5.01 17.82 -5.23
N VAL A 76 -4.59 17.01 -4.27
CA VAL A 76 -5.34 15.81 -3.86
C VAL A 76 -6.74 16.17 -3.39
N HIS A 77 -6.91 17.29 -2.68
CA HIS A 77 -8.22 17.74 -2.18
C HIS A 77 -9.22 18.13 -3.29
N LYS A 78 -8.77 18.32 -4.53
CA LYS A 78 -9.65 18.48 -5.70
C LYS A 78 -10.54 17.24 -5.92
N TYR A 79 -10.03 16.06 -5.58
CA TYR A 79 -10.69 14.76 -5.75
C TYR A 79 -11.14 14.14 -4.43
N ILE A 80 -10.43 14.44 -3.34
CA ILE A 80 -10.74 14.02 -1.96
C ILE A 80 -10.83 15.29 -1.09
N PRO A 81 -11.96 16.02 -1.11
CA PRO A 81 -12.10 17.29 -0.37
C PRO A 81 -11.86 17.17 1.12
N GLU A 82 -12.06 15.97 1.69
CA GLU A 82 -11.83 15.65 3.10
C GLU A 82 -10.35 15.89 3.52
N PHE A 83 -9.43 15.91 2.56
CA PHE A 83 -8.00 16.15 2.80
C PHE A 83 -7.56 17.62 2.65
N SER A 84 -8.51 18.55 2.54
CA SER A 84 -8.19 19.99 2.41
C SER A 84 -7.52 20.59 3.66
N ASN A 85 -7.79 20.05 4.83
CA ASN A 85 -7.35 20.61 6.13
C ASN A 85 -6.63 19.57 7.00
N LEU A 86 -5.84 18.71 6.41
CA LEU A 86 -5.03 17.76 7.18
C LEU A 86 -4.00 18.51 8.03
N MET A 87 -3.78 18.00 9.23
CA MET A 87 -2.78 18.52 10.15
C MET A 87 -1.49 17.71 10.06
N VAL A 88 -0.39 18.28 10.46
CA VAL A 88 0.95 17.66 10.50
C VAL A 88 1.41 17.56 11.93
N ALA A 89 1.85 16.38 12.37
CA ALA A 89 2.47 16.19 13.67
C ALA A 89 3.91 16.69 13.67
N VAL A 90 4.25 17.52 14.65
CA VAL A 90 5.58 18.10 14.83
C VAL A 90 6.11 17.86 16.25
N ASN A 91 7.43 17.84 16.40
CA ASN A 91 8.08 17.77 17.69
C ASN A 91 8.07 19.15 18.41
N SER A 92 8.61 19.21 19.62
CA SER A 92 8.69 20.45 20.42
C SER A 92 9.49 21.58 19.78
N ASN A 93 10.27 21.29 18.74
CA ASN A 93 11.01 22.30 17.97
C ASN A 93 10.26 22.74 16.69
N GLY A 94 9.06 22.22 16.46
CA GLY A 94 8.27 22.49 15.25
C GLY A 94 8.73 21.71 14.01
N GLU A 95 9.57 20.68 14.17
CA GLU A 95 10.05 19.87 13.05
C GLU A 95 9.16 18.65 12.85
N SER A 96 8.97 18.24 11.58
CA SER A 96 8.24 17.03 11.20
C SER A 96 8.80 15.78 11.87
N ILE A 97 7.91 14.91 12.35
CA ILE A 97 8.28 13.66 13.05
C ILE A 97 9.09 12.73 12.15
N SER A 98 8.84 12.71 10.84
CA SER A 98 9.58 11.89 9.88
C SER A 98 11.09 12.14 9.87
N ARG A 99 11.52 13.34 10.24
CA ARG A 99 12.95 13.73 10.30
C ARG A 99 13.65 13.27 11.57
N SER A 100 12.91 12.81 12.57
CA SER A 100 13.51 12.37 13.81
C SER A 100 14.33 11.09 13.62
N ARG A 101 15.56 11.12 14.14
CA ARG A 101 16.42 9.95 14.27
C ARG A 101 16.26 9.24 15.62
N LYS A 102 15.52 9.83 16.54
CA LYS A 102 15.21 9.23 17.84
C LYS A 102 14.05 8.26 17.68
N VAL A 103 14.16 7.11 18.29
CA VAL A 103 13.06 6.16 18.51
C VAL A 103 12.40 6.55 19.83
N ASP A 104 11.09 6.34 19.95
CA ASP A 104 10.30 6.70 21.16
C ASP A 104 10.33 8.19 21.50
N LEU A 105 9.94 9.02 20.52
CA LEU A 105 9.73 10.44 20.74
C LEU A 105 8.66 10.68 21.81
N ASP A 106 8.91 11.71 22.64
CA ASP A 106 7.95 12.15 23.65
C ASP A 106 6.58 12.43 23.03
N CYS A 107 5.53 12.08 23.76
CA CYS A 107 4.14 12.27 23.40
C CYS A 107 3.42 13.15 24.45
N PRO A 108 2.34 13.84 24.08
CA PRO A 108 1.78 14.00 22.74
C PRO A 108 2.61 14.93 21.85
N HIS A 109 2.39 14.86 20.52
CA HIS A 109 2.96 15.81 19.57
C HIS A 109 2.03 17.02 19.39
N ASP A 110 2.61 18.16 19.09
CA ASP A 110 1.86 19.30 18.57
C ASP A 110 1.44 18.99 17.12
N VAL A 111 0.33 19.60 16.69
CA VAL A 111 -0.15 19.52 15.32
C VAL A 111 -0.27 20.90 14.73
N VAL A 112 0.19 21.06 13.49
CA VAL A 112 0.18 22.32 12.76
C VAL A 112 -0.50 22.14 11.40
N ASN A 113 -0.91 23.24 10.78
CA ASN A 113 -1.43 23.20 9.41
C ASN A 113 -0.33 22.75 8.44
N MET A 114 -0.72 22.13 7.33
CA MET A 114 0.20 21.89 6.22
C MET A 114 0.77 23.23 5.72
N ASP A 115 2.07 23.30 5.44
CA ASP A 115 2.74 24.46 4.85
C ASP A 115 2.75 24.43 3.30
N SER A 116 2.36 23.30 2.72
CA SER A 116 2.33 23.06 1.29
C SER A 116 1.08 22.25 0.90
N ILE A 117 0.62 22.47 -0.33
CA ILE A 117 -0.52 21.74 -0.88
C ILE A 117 -0.09 20.31 -1.22
N MET A 118 -0.83 19.32 -0.74
CA MET A 118 -0.63 17.93 -1.13
C MET A 118 -1.06 17.72 -2.58
N THR A 119 -0.13 17.32 -3.44
CA THR A 119 -0.39 16.99 -4.85
C THR A 119 -0.41 15.48 -5.08
N ILE A 120 -0.94 15.06 -6.23
CA ILE A 120 -0.95 13.65 -6.65
C ILE A 120 0.48 13.11 -6.77
N GLN A 121 1.45 13.93 -7.21
CA GLN A 121 2.87 13.55 -7.24
C GLN A 121 3.38 13.07 -5.87
N HIS A 122 2.94 13.72 -4.78
CA HIS A 122 3.34 13.32 -3.44
C HIS A 122 2.81 11.95 -3.04
N LEU A 123 1.69 11.50 -3.60
CA LEU A 123 1.19 10.13 -3.42
C LEU A 123 2.03 9.11 -4.20
N PHE A 124 2.44 9.43 -5.43
CA PHE A 124 3.27 8.56 -6.25
C PHE A 124 4.65 8.28 -5.65
N ASN A 125 5.29 9.32 -5.11
CA ASN A 125 6.67 9.25 -4.64
C ASN A 125 6.81 9.06 -3.13
N HIS A 126 5.71 8.78 -2.41
CA HIS A 126 5.68 8.61 -0.95
C HIS A 126 6.18 9.83 -0.17
N THR A 127 5.84 11.04 -0.60
CA THR A 127 6.17 12.27 0.12
C THR A 127 4.94 13.02 0.67
N ALA A 128 3.73 12.44 0.59
CA ALA A 128 2.51 13.09 1.07
C ALA A 128 2.37 13.13 2.61
N GLY A 129 3.13 12.31 3.34
CA GLY A 129 3.10 12.30 4.81
C GLY A 129 2.17 11.25 5.42
N PHE A 130 1.46 10.44 4.64
CA PHE A 130 0.73 9.28 5.17
C PHE A 130 1.72 8.18 5.59
N TYR A 131 1.44 7.51 6.71
CA TYR A 131 2.34 6.54 7.33
C TYR A 131 1.64 5.25 7.74
N TYR A 132 2.42 4.24 8.12
CA TYR A 132 1.99 3.04 8.83
C TYR A 132 2.37 3.14 10.31
N ALA A 133 1.85 2.28 11.18
CA ALA A 133 2.22 2.18 12.60
C ALA A 133 3.67 1.67 12.81
N LEU A 134 4.62 2.27 12.08
CA LEU A 134 6.07 1.97 12.11
C LEU A 134 6.86 3.28 12.09
N THR A 135 6.37 4.29 12.81
CA THR A 135 7.00 5.61 12.91
C THR A 135 7.97 5.68 14.10
N PRO A 136 8.83 6.69 14.16
CA PRO A 136 9.63 6.99 15.36
C PRO A 136 8.80 7.36 16.59
N SER A 137 7.51 7.62 16.44
CA SER A 137 6.61 8.09 17.49
C SER A 137 5.66 6.98 17.95
N LYS A 138 5.75 6.64 19.22
CA LYS A 138 4.85 5.66 19.82
C LYS A 138 3.38 6.12 19.76
N CYS A 139 3.09 7.40 20.05
CA CYS A 139 1.71 7.88 20.06
C CYS A 139 1.09 7.95 18.66
N LEU A 140 1.85 8.26 17.60
CA LEU A 140 1.34 8.15 16.23
C LEU A 140 1.05 6.70 15.85
N ASN A 141 1.89 5.76 16.27
CA ASN A 141 1.66 4.34 16.05
C ASN A 141 0.38 3.88 16.77
N GLU A 142 0.20 4.27 18.04
CA GLU A 142 -1.00 3.95 18.82
C GLU A 142 -2.26 4.62 18.24
N GLN A 143 -2.17 5.82 17.68
CA GLN A 143 -3.29 6.49 17.01
C GLN A 143 -3.73 5.71 15.77
N ILE A 144 -2.81 5.24 14.93
CA ILE A 144 -3.14 4.40 13.77
C ILE A 144 -3.79 3.09 14.22
N ASP A 145 -3.23 2.40 15.20
CA ASP A 145 -3.75 1.13 15.68
C ASP A 145 -5.15 1.29 16.30
N SER A 146 -5.37 2.36 17.08
CA SER A 146 -6.66 2.65 17.70
C SER A 146 -7.72 3.16 16.72
N SER A 147 -7.31 3.78 15.61
CA SER A 147 -8.23 4.28 14.58
C SER A 147 -9.01 3.20 13.85
N LYS A 148 -8.60 1.92 13.99
CA LYS A 148 -9.17 0.77 13.25
C LYS A 148 -9.12 0.92 11.73
N LEU A 149 -8.15 1.65 11.23
CA LEU A 149 -8.00 1.98 9.81
C LEU A 149 -8.01 0.73 8.91
N LEU A 150 -7.40 -0.38 9.37
CA LEU A 150 -7.38 -1.64 8.64
C LEU A 150 -8.73 -2.39 8.68
N GLN A 151 -9.71 -1.91 9.44
CA GLN A 151 -11.07 -2.46 9.54
C GLN A 151 -12.09 -1.63 8.76
N ALA A 152 -11.65 -0.60 8.02
CA ALA A 152 -12.53 0.20 7.19
C ALA A 152 -13.27 -0.69 6.18
N GLU A 153 -14.59 -0.57 6.13
CA GLU A 153 -15.45 -1.41 5.30
C GLU A 153 -15.46 -0.98 3.83
N ASN A 154 -15.15 0.29 3.58
CA ASN A 154 -15.13 0.88 2.25
C ASN A 154 -14.18 2.08 2.17
N GLY A 155 -13.97 2.58 0.95
CA GLY A 155 -13.06 3.70 0.68
C GLY A 155 -13.45 5.00 1.38
N ASN A 156 -14.74 5.32 1.48
CA ASN A 156 -15.19 6.54 2.16
C ASN A 156 -14.84 6.50 3.66
N GLN A 157 -15.15 5.38 4.32
CA GLN A 157 -14.77 5.20 5.72
C GLN A 157 -13.26 5.28 5.93
N LEU A 158 -12.48 4.74 5.00
CA LEU A 158 -11.01 4.85 5.06
C LEU A 158 -10.55 6.32 4.93
N ILE A 159 -11.16 7.09 4.03
CA ILE A 159 -10.90 8.54 3.89
C ILE A 159 -11.25 9.27 5.18
N ASP A 160 -12.42 9.03 5.75
CA ASP A 160 -12.86 9.65 7.00
C ASP A 160 -11.90 9.36 8.16
N LEU A 161 -11.45 8.11 8.29
CA LEU A 161 -10.48 7.73 9.32
C LEU A 161 -9.12 8.41 9.10
N LEU A 162 -8.63 8.47 7.87
CA LEU A 162 -7.37 9.13 7.51
C LEU A 162 -7.43 10.64 7.73
N SER A 163 -8.57 11.29 7.48
CA SER A 163 -8.74 12.73 7.65
C SER A 163 -8.65 13.18 9.13
N ASN A 164 -8.84 12.26 10.07
CA ASN A 164 -8.74 12.50 11.52
C ASN A 164 -7.36 12.18 12.09
N LEU A 165 -6.41 11.73 11.27
CA LEU A 165 -5.03 11.44 11.67
C LEU A 165 -4.10 12.54 11.16
N PRO A 166 -3.13 13.01 11.96
CA PRO A 166 -2.14 13.94 11.45
C PRO A 166 -1.20 13.23 10.47
N LEU A 167 -0.69 13.97 9.50
CA LEU A 167 0.44 13.53 8.67
C LEU A 167 1.72 13.49 9.52
N ILE A 168 2.68 12.64 9.15
CA ILE A 168 3.98 12.56 9.85
C ILE A 168 4.95 13.67 9.43
N GLN A 169 4.65 14.37 8.34
CA GLN A 169 5.46 15.42 7.74
C GLN A 169 4.62 16.30 6.81
N HIS A 170 5.13 17.48 6.48
CA HIS A 170 4.56 18.32 5.44
C HIS A 170 4.67 17.64 4.05
N PRO A 171 3.65 17.77 3.18
CA PRO A 171 3.70 17.22 1.84
C PRO A 171 4.91 17.73 1.04
N GLY A 172 5.63 16.81 0.41
CA GLY A 172 6.83 17.11 -0.38
C GLY A 172 8.14 17.15 0.42
N GLU A 173 8.11 17.10 1.73
CA GLU A 173 9.28 17.33 2.59
C GLU A 173 10.33 16.22 2.48
N ALA A 174 9.91 14.97 2.57
CA ALA A 174 10.82 13.81 2.51
C ALA A 174 10.09 12.55 2.05
N TYR A 175 10.85 11.55 1.63
CA TYR A 175 10.32 10.21 1.41
C TYR A 175 9.98 9.56 2.75
N PHE A 176 8.71 9.15 2.91
CA PHE A 176 8.28 8.35 4.04
C PHE A 176 7.30 7.26 3.56
N TYR A 177 7.74 6.00 3.63
CA TYR A 177 6.93 4.89 3.16
C TYR A 177 5.68 4.68 4.01
N GLY A 178 4.50 4.71 3.38
CA GLY A 178 3.23 4.62 4.09
C GLY A 178 2.05 4.35 3.17
N LEU A 179 0.87 4.83 3.58
CA LEU A 179 -0.42 4.60 2.93
C LEU A 179 -0.64 5.40 1.63
N ASN A 180 0.37 6.12 1.15
CA ASN A 180 0.26 7.01 0.00
C ASN A 180 -0.38 6.34 -1.23
N THR A 181 0.07 5.13 -1.61
CA THR A 181 -0.51 4.40 -2.75
C THR A 181 -1.92 3.88 -2.47
N SER A 182 -2.28 3.65 -1.21
CA SER A 182 -3.67 3.33 -0.84
C SER A 182 -4.58 4.54 -1.06
N VAL A 183 -4.11 5.73 -0.66
CA VAL A 183 -4.81 7.00 -0.94
C VAL A 183 -4.90 7.25 -2.43
N LEU A 184 -3.83 6.97 -3.20
CA LEU A 184 -3.88 7.04 -4.67
C LEU A 184 -4.99 6.14 -5.23
N GLY A 185 -5.11 4.90 -4.74
CA GLY A 185 -6.19 4.00 -5.15
C GLY A 185 -7.59 4.57 -4.86
N LEU A 186 -7.79 5.19 -3.69
CA LEU A 186 -9.05 5.87 -3.35
C LEU A 186 -9.32 7.06 -4.27
N LEU A 187 -8.28 7.82 -4.63
CA LEU A 187 -8.38 8.90 -5.60
C LEU A 187 -8.83 8.39 -6.97
N LEU A 188 -8.27 7.28 -7.45
CA LEU A 188 -8.72 6.66 -8.71
C LEU A 188 -10.20 6.28 -8.68
N GLU A 189 -10.69 5.74 -7.54
CA GLU A 189 -12.11 5.44 -7.37
C GLU A 189 -12.99 6.71 -7.45
N ARG A 190 -12.55 7.82 -6.82
CA ARG A 190 -13.26 9.11 -6.88
C ARG A 190 -13.29 9.71 -8.28
N VAL A 191 -12.15 9.68 -8.98
CA VAL A 191 -12.01 10.23 -10.34
C VAL A 191 -12.86 9.46 -11.35
N THR A 192 -12.91 8.14 -11.24
CA THR A 192 -13.61 7.28 -12.21
C THR A 192 -15.05 6.94 -11.82
N GLY A 193 -15.42 7.14 -10.56
CA GLY A 193 -16.72 6.67 -10.02
C GLY A 193 -16.82 5.14 -9.96
N THR A 194 -15.69 4.43 -10.07
CA THR A 194 -15.65 2.98 -10.21
C THR A 194 -14.68 2.37 -9.20
N SER A 195 -14.98 1.19 -8.65
CA SER A 195 -14.08 0.54 -7.69
C SER A 195 -12.72 0.22 -8.30
N LEU A 196 -11.65 0.33 -7.50
CA LEU A 196 -10.29 0.00 -7.93
C LEU A 196 -10.19 -1.43 -8.51
N ARG A 197 -10.95 -2.36 -7.95
CA ARG A 197 -11.09 -3.71 -8.49
C ARG A 197 -11.63 -3.70 -9.92
N GLN A 198 -12.67 -2.91 -10.21
CA GLN A 198 -13.26 -2.86 -11.55
C GLN A 198 -12.34 -2.15 -12.53
N ILE A 199 -11.69 -1.06 -12.12
CA ILE A 199 -10.67 -0.37 -12.92
C ILE A 199 -9.58 -1.36 -13.33
N PHE A 200 -9.06 -2.15 -12.38
CA PHE A 200 -8.06 -3.18 -12.66
C PHE A 200 -8.57 -4.21 -13.69
N ILE A 201 -9.78 -4.72 -13.49
CA ILE A 201 -10.36 -5.74 -14.41
C ILE A 201 -10.43 -5.20 -15.84
N ASP A 202 -10.89 -3.96 -16.00
CA ASP A 202 -11.14 -3.41 -17.33
C ASP A 202 -9.86 -2.94 -18.02
N ARG A 203 -8.89 -2.40 -17.27
CA ARG A 203 -7.67 -1.79 -17.82
C ARG A 203 -6.48 -2.75 -17.93
N ILE A 204 -6.36 -3.71 -17.05
CA ILE A 204 -5.24 -4.66 -17.02
C ILE A 204 -5.74 -6.09 -17.14
N GLY A 205 -6.67 -6.50 -16.30
CA GLY A 205 -7.08 -7.90 -16.18
C GLY A 205 -7.60 -8.50 -17.47
N LYS A 206 -8.63 -7.88 -18.09
CA LYS A 206 -9.21 -8.35 -19.37
C LYS A 206 -8.23 -8.22 -20.54
N PRO A 207 -7.59 -7.04 -20.78
CA PRO A 207 -6.66 -6.91 -21.89
C PRO A 207 -5.49 -7.90 -21.83
N ALA A 208 -4.89 -8.08 -20.66
CA ALA A 208 -3.79 -9.02 -20.44
C ALA A 208 -4.25 -10.47 -20.19
N LYS A 209 -5.57 -10.74 -20.19
CA LYS A 209 -6.17 -12.07 -19.91
C LYS A 209 -5.71 -12.65 -18.57
N LEU A 210 -5.47 -11.81 -17.58
CA LEU A 210 -5.03 -12.22 -16.25
C LEU A 210 -6.19 -12.85 -15.47
N LYS A 211 -5.95 -14.04 -14.93
CA LYS A 211 -6.90 -14.77 -14.10
C LYS A 211 -6.40 -14.96 -12.67
N GLU A 212 -5.08 -14.81 -12.48
CA GLU A 212 -4.36 -15.15 -11.26
C GLU A 212 -3.95 -13.90 -10.44
N LEU A 213 -4.54 -12.73 -10.73
CA LEU A 213 -4.31 -11.49 -9.97
C LEU A 213 -5.63 -10.80 -9.67
N ALA A 214 -5.84 -10.38 -8.41
CA ALA A 214 -7.06 -9.69 -7.99
C ALA A 214 -6.82 -8.82 -6.76
N TYR A 215 -7.54 -7.68 -6.65
CA TYR A 215 -7.54 -6.84 -5.44
C TYR A 215 -8.32 -7.44 -4.27
N THR A 216 -9.26 -8.33 -4.56
CA THR A 216 -10.07 -9.01 -3.54
C THR A 216 -9.99 -10.50 -3.74
N LYS A 217 -10.04 -11.25 -2.63
CA LYS A 217 -10.04 -12.71 -2.69
C LYS A 217 -11.18 -13.21 -3.59
N PRO A 218 -10.90 -13.95 -4.67
CA PRO A 218 -11.95 -14.50 -5.50
C PRO A 218 -12.78 -15.54 -4.72
N LYS A 219 -14.06 -15.66 -5.09
CA LYS A 219 -14.97 -16.62 -4.47
C LYS A 219 -14.48 -18.05 -4.70
N GLY A 220 -14.46 -18.85 -3.65
CA GLY A 220 -14.03 -20.27 -3.73
C GLY A 220 -12.53 -20.49 -3.72
N ILE A 221 -11.71 -19.43 -3.70
CA ILE A 221 -10.25 -19.54 -3.59
C ILE A 221 -9.82 -19.59 -2.12
N GLU A 222 -8.95 -20.53 -1.79
CA GLU A 222 -8.23 -20.53 -0.52
C GLU A 222 -6.90 -19.81 -0.69
N LEU A 223 -6.63 -18.84 0.19
CA LEU A 223 -5.35 -18.13 0.21
C LEU A 223 -4.39 -18.84 1.15
N LEU A 224 -3.14 -18.93 0.72
CA LEU A 224 -2.07 -19.38 1.59
C LEU A 224 -2.01 -18.51 2.86
N PRO A 225 -1.86 -19.11 4.05
CA PRO A 225 -1.71 -18.37 5.30
C PRO A 225 -0.57 -17.37 5.25
N THR A 226 -0.72 -16.27 5.97
CA THR A 226 0.38 -15.32 6.17
C THR A 226 1.28 -15.84 7.29
N PHE A 227 2.58 -15.88 7.03
CA PHE A 227 3.58 -16.25 8.02
C PHE A 227 4.24 -14.97 8.55
N THR A 228 4.24 -14.80 9.85
CA THR A 228 5.03 -13.77 10.54
C THR A 228 6.33 -14.42 10.98
N GLY A 229 7.47 -13.82 10.63
CA GLY A 229 8.77 -14.27 11.13
C GLY A 229 8.80 -14.31 12.66
N ARG A 230 9.59 -15.24 13.22
CA ARG A 230 9.91 -15.29 14.66
C ARG A 230 10.92 -14.24 14.99
#